data_def6ac7b10e994c3c9b292ba07bc3905
#
_entry.id   def6ac7b10e994c3c9b292ba07bc3905
#
_cell.length_a   1.000
_cell.length_b   1.000
_cell.length_c   1.000
_cell.angle_alpha   90.00
_cell.angle_beta   90.00
_cell.angle_gamma   90.00
#
_symmetry.space_group_name_H-M   'P 1'
#
loop_
_entity.id
_entity.type
_entity.pdbx_description
1 polymer ?
#
loop_
_entity_poly.entity_id
_entity_poly.type
_entity_poly.pdbx_seq_one_letter_code
_entity_poly.pdbx_strand_id
1 'polypeptide(L)'
;MKTFLSFVAGLLALNTAQAQIPAYAAAPRVTPAKGEQVAVLAGGCFWGVDAVFKHVKGVKSVVSGYSGGGSATARYEIVSTGTTGHAESVKVTYDPSQISYSDLLRVFFSVAHDPTQLNRQGPDVGSQYRSVIFYSNETEKETAQAYIAQLSKTGVFSGPIVTQVVPFVQFYAAEDYHQNYLANHTDQPYIAFNDLPKLKRLQQQFPTLYRE
;
A
#
# COMPACT_ATOMS: atom_id res chain seq x y z
N MET A 1 -25.02 48.36 33.62
CA MET A 1 -24.32 48.08 32.33
C MET A 1 -23.38 46.88 32.59
N LYS A 2 -23.73 45.68 32.12
CA LYS A 2 -22.89 44.46 32.26
C LYS A 2 -22.36 44.15 30.87
N THR A 3 -21.04 44.35 30.70
CA THR A 3 -20.33 44.06 29.48
C THR A 3 -20.05 42.57 29.38
N PHE A 4 -20.63 41.90 28.38
CA PHE A 4 -20.31 40.50 28.03
C PHE A 4 -19.05 40.51 27.16
N LEU A 5 -17.95 39.89 27.65
CA LEU A 5 -16.80 39.55 26.85
C LEU A 5 -17.07 38.20 26.19
N SER A 6 -17.23 38.22 24.86
CA SER A 6 -17.28 36.99 24.05
C SER A 6 -15.86 36.48 23.81
N PHE A 7 -15.52 35.34 24.38
CA PHE A 7 -14.31 34.59 24.04
C PHE A 7 -14.58 33.80 22.75
N VAL A 8 -13.99 34.24 21.65
CA VAL A 8 -13.91 33.45 20.41
C VAL A 8 -12.72 32.49 20.57
N ALA A 9 -13.02 31.24 20.89
CA ALA A 9 -12.03 30.19 20.85
C ALA A 9 -11.77 29.80 19.40
N GLY A 10 -10.67 30.31 18.84
CA GLY A 10 -10.18 29.88 17.53
C GLY A 10 -9.66 28.44 17.62
N LEU A 11 -10.38 27.49 17.01
CA LEU A 11 -9.84 26.15 16.75
C LEU A 11 -8.68 26.31 15.74
N LEU A 12 -7.44 26.30 16.22
CA LEU A 12 -6.28 26.02 15.38
C LEU A 12 -6.37 24.55 14.96
N ALA A 13 -6.81 24.28 13.73
CA ALA A 13 -6.62 23.00 13.09
C ALA A 13 -5.11 22.77 12.93
N LEU A 14 -4.54 21.99 13.83
CA LEU A 14 -3.18 21.48 13.69
C LEU A 14 -3.18 20.58 12.44
N ASN A 15 -2.79 21.15 11.32
CA ASN A 15 -2.46 20.44 10.10
C ASN A 15 -1.15 19.68 10.41
N THR A 16 -1.24 18.48 11.01
CA THR A 16 -0.10 17.58 11.14
C THR A 16 0.25 17.11 9.74
N ALA A 17 1.15 17.85 9.09
CA ALA A 17 1.81 17.37 7.89
C ALA A 17 2.47 16.04 8.26
N GLN A 18 1.88 14.94 7.80
CA GLN A 18 2.42 13.61 8.02
C GLN A 18 3.82 13.61 7.41
N ALA A 19 4.85 13.34 8.23
CA ALA A 19 6.24 13.41 7.79
C ALA A 19 6.43 12.55 6.54
N GLN A 20 6.99 13.14 5.49
CA GLN A 20 7.20 12.42 4.23
C GLN A 20 8.23 11.33 4.45
N ILE A 21 7.90 10.10 4.10
CA ILE A 21 8.80 8.95 4.19
C ILE A 21 10.01 9.17 3.28
N PRO A 22 11.27 9.04 3.79
CA PRO A 22 12.46 9.22 2.98
C PRO A 22 12.56 8.15 1.87
N ALA A 23 13.21 8.51 0.76
CA ALA A 23 13.56 7.54 -0.26
C ALA A 23 14.57 6.52 0.29
N TYR A 24 14.62 5.35 -0.33
CA TYR A 24 15.63 4.34 0.03
C TYR A 24 17.03 4.85 -0.29
N ALA A 25 17.87 4.99 0.75
CA ALA A 25 19.18 5.64 0.63
C ALA A 25 20.20 4.83 -0.18
N ALA A 26 20.10 3.50 -0.12
CA ALA A 26 20.98 2.57 -0.81
C ALA A 26 20.37 1.99 -2.09
N ALA A 27 19.39 2.71 -2.69
CA ALA A 27 18.82 2.26 -3.96
C ALA A 27 19.95 1.94 -4.94
N PRO A 28 20.14 0.68 -5.32
CA PRO A 28 21.23 0.35 -6.21
C PRO A 28 21.04 1.16 -7.49
N ARG A 29 22.12 1.76 -8.00
CA ARG A 29 22.16 2.27 -9.38
C ARG A 29 22.21 1.06 -10.32
N VAL A 30 21.19 0.22 -10.23
CA VAL A 30 21.07 -0.94 -11.09
C VAL A 30 20.69 -0.41 -12.45
N THR A 31 21.40 -0.82 -13.48
CA THR A 31 20.91 -0.67 -14.85
C THR A 31 19.50 -1.26 -14.88
N PRO A 32 18.47 -0.49 -15.25
CA PRO A 32 17.10 -1.00 -15.23
C PRO A 32 17.04 -2.33 -15.95
N ALA A 33 16.40 -3.32 -15.32
CA ALA A 33 16.17 -4.60 -15.98
C ALA A 33 15.44 -4.35 -17.29
N LYS A 34 15.80 -5.06 -18.35
CA LYS A 34 15.10 -4.94 -19.62
C LYS A 34 13.71 -5.57 -19.51
N GLY A 35 12.69 -4.85 -20.00
CA GLY A 35 11.31 -5.30 -20.00
C GLY A 35 10.56 -4.99 -18.70
N GLU A 36 9.29 -5.33 -18.68
CA GLU A 36 8.41 -5.12 -17.53
C GLU A 36 8.80 -6.01 -16.36
N GLN A 37 8.65 -5.49 -15.16
CA GLN A 37 8.88 -6.20 -13.90
C GLN A 37 7.56 -6.32 -13.13
N VAL A 38 7.53 -7.23 -12.17
CA VAL A 38 6.35 -7.49 -11.33
C VAL A 38 6.72 -7.39 -9.86
N ALA A 39 5.91 -6.68 -9.10
CA ALA A 39 5.93 -6.68 -7.63
C ALA A 39 4.60 -7.21 -7.10
N VAL A 40 4.64 -8.05 -6.05
CA VAL A 40 3.42 -8.55 -5.38
C VAL A 40 3.41 -8.04 -3.95
N LEU A 41 2.38 -7.25 -3.61
CA LEU A 41 2.28 -6.50 -2.36
C LEU A 41 0.91 -6.70 -1.71
N ALA A 42 0.88 -6.82 -0.40
CA ALA A 42 -0.34 -6.91 0.42
C ALA A 42 -0.32 -5.84 1.51
N GLY A 43 -1.36 -5.04 1.63
CA GLY A 43 -1.41 -3.90 2.56
C GLY A 43 -2.84 -3.55 2.99
N GLY A 44 -3.60 -4.54 3.45
CA GLY A 44 -5.02 -4.41 3.78
C GLY A 44 -5.93 -4.71 2.60
N CYS A 45 -7.15 -4.18 2.62
CA CYS A 45 -8.09 -4.34 1.51
C CYS A 45 -7.45 -3.94 0.17
N PHE A 46 -7.45 -4.86 -0.78
CA PHE A 46 -6.78 -4.68 -2.07
C PHE A 46 -7.40 -3.59 -2.94
N TRP A 47 -8.67 -3.18 -2.72
CA TRP A 47 -9.30 -2.12 -3.51
C TRP A 47 -8.55 -0.78 -3.43
N GLY A 48 -8.14 -0.40 -2.22
CA GLY A 48 -7.37 0.82 -2.00
C GLY A 48 -5.92 0.70 -2.46
N VAL A 49 -5.29 -0.46 -2.26
CA VAL A 49 -3.91 -0.71 -2.71
C VAL A 49 -3.84 -0.74 -4.24
N ASP A 50 -4.80 -1.41 -4.91
CA ASP A 50 -4.98 -1.44 -6.36
C ASP A 50 -5.10 -0.01 -6.92
N ALA A 51 -5.99 0.78 -6.34
CA ALA A 51 -6.20 2.16 -6.76
C ALA A 51 -4.93 3.01 -6.62
N VAL A 52 -4.21 2.91 -5.50
CA VAL A 52 -2.95 3.63 -5.31
C VAL A 52 -1.97 3.33 -6.43
N PHE A 53 -1.69 2.06 -6.72
CA PHE A 53 -0.69 1.72 -7.74
C PHE A 53 -1.16 2.00 -9.17
N LYS A 54 -2.44 1.93 -9.47
CA LYS A 54 -2.99 2.34 -10.78
C LYS A 54 -2.76 3.82 -11.08
N HIS A 55 -2.66 4.66 -10.04
CA HIS A 55 -2.38 6.09 -10.19
C HIS A 55 -0.89 6.43 -10.08
N VAL A 56 0.01 5.46 -10.22
CA VAL A 56 1.47 5.69 -10.23
C VAL A 56 2.03 5.63 -11.65
N LYS A 57 2.74 6.68 -12.08
CA LYS A 57 3.47 6.69 -13.36
C LYS A 57 4.52 5.58 -13.38
N GLY A 58 4.68 4.93 -14.53
CA GLY A 58 5.57 3.78 -14.68
C GLY A 58 4.90 2.43 -14.36
N VAL A 59 3.80 2.41 -13.64
CA VAL A 59 2.98 1.20 -13.47
C VAL A 59 2.16 0.96 -14.73
N LYS A 60 2.20 -0.23 -15.29
CA LYS A 60 1.50 -0.64 -16.52
C LYS A 60 0.14 -1.27 -16.22
N SER A 61 0.09 -2.14 -15.23
CA SER A 61 -1.16 -2.78 -14.79
C SER A 61 -1.10 -3.16 -13.31
N VAL A 62 -2.27 -3.23 -12.70
CA VAL A 62 -2.45 -3.75 -11.34
C VAL A 62 -3.62 -4.73 -11.37
N VAL A 63 -3.43 -5.89 -10.76
CA VAL A 63 -4.46 -6.93 -10.63
C VAL A 63 -4.64 -7.22 -9.15
N SER A 64 -5.87 -7.11 -8.64
CA SER A 64 -6.25 -7.54 -7.30
C SER A 64 -6.31 -9.06 -7.21
N GLY A 65 -5.87 -9.64 -6.09
CA GLY A 65 -5.85 -11.08 -5.93
C GLY A 65 -5.35 -11.55 -4.57
N TYR A 66 -4.87 -12.77 -4.52
CA TYR A 66 -4.49 -13.46 -3.30
C TYR A 66 -3.10 -14.09 -3.44
N SER A 67 -2.28 -14.00 -2.39
CA SER A 67 -0.97 -14.66 -2.28
C SER A 67 -0.71 -15.18 -0.88
N GLY A 68 0.12 -16.22 -0.76
CA GLY A 68 0.55 -16.79 0.51
C GLY A 68 -0.21 -18.08 0.93
N GLY A 69 -1.34 -18.39 0.30
CA GLY A 69 -2.09 -19.61 0.50
C GLY A 69 -2.07 -20.54 -0.72
N GLY A 70 -2.82 -21.63 -0.66
CA GLY A 70 -2.92 -22.63 -1.73
C GLY A 70 -4.07 -22.38 -2.70
N SER A 71 -3.98 -22.91 -3.93
CA SER A 71 -4.96 -22.71 -5.01
C SER A 71 -6.40 -23.10 -4.64
N ALA A 72 -6.57 -24.13 -3.83
CA ALA A 72 -7.90 -24.64 -3.44
C ALA A 72 -8.71 -23.62 -2.61
N THR A 73 -8.05 -22.65 -1.98
CA THR A 73 -8.67 -21.67 -1.09
C THR A 73 -8.62 -20.23 -1.65
N ALA A 74 -8.13 -20.06 -2.87
CA ALA A 74 -7.96 -18.74 -3.51
C ALA A 74 -9.28 -18.22 -4.12
N ARG A 75 -10.30 -18.02 -3.27
CA ARG A 75 -11.62 -17.47 -3.59
C ARG A 75 -12.07 -16.56 -2.45
N TYR A 76 -12.72 -15.45 -2.78
CA TYR A 76 -13.07 -14.41 -1.82
C TYR A 76 -13.78 -14.94 -0.57
N GLU A 77 -14.83 -15.75 -0.75
CA GLU A 77 -15.63 -16.28 0.37
C GLU A 77 -14.80 -17.12 1.34
N ILE A 78 -13.73 -17.77 0.83
CA ILE A 78 -12.86 -18.61 1.67
C ILE A 78 -11.75 -17.77 2.28
N VAL A 79 -11.12 -16.88 1.49
CA VAL A 79 -10.05 -15.98 1.97
C VAL A 79 -10.57 -15.06 3.07
N SER A 80 -11.80 -14.55 2.94
CA SER A 80 -12.44 -13.65 3.91
C SER A 80 -12.61 -14.28 5.31
N THR A 81 -12.53 -15.60 5.43
CA THR A 81 -12.51 -16.27 6.74
C THR A 81 -11.25 -16.03 7.57
N GLY A 82 -10.17 -15.58 6.93
CA GLY A 82 -8.87 -15.33 7.57
C GLY A 82 -8.07 -16.61 7.90
N THR A 83 -8.50 -17.79 7.46
CA THR A 83 -7.89 -19.09 7.84
C THR A 83 -7.06 -19.75 6.74
N THR A 84 -6.98 -19.13 5.55
CA THR A 84 -6.40 -19.76 4.35
C THR A 84 -4.90 -19.57 4.17
N GLY A 85 -4.28 -18.70 4.96
CA GLY A 85 -2.90 -18.25 4.73
C GLY A 85 -2.76 -17.20 3.62
N HIS A 86 -3.80 -16.97 2.81
CA HIS A 86 -3.79 -15.89 1.83
C HIS A 86 -3.77 -14.50 2.49
N ALA A 87 -3.08 -13.56 1.84
CA ALA A 87 -3.28 -12.12 2.03
C ALA A 87 -3.95 -11.55 0.78
N GLU A 88 -4.89 -10.61 0.97
CA GLU A 88 -5.35 -9.75 -0.11
C GLU A 88 -4.17 -8.98 -0.65
N SER A 89 -3.90 -9.15 -1.93
CA SER A 89 -2.65 -8.73 -2.58
C SER A 89 -2.94 -8.03 -3.90
N VAL A 90 -2.00 -7.23 -4.33
CA VAL A 90 -1.98 -6.69 -5.69
C VAL A 90 -0.73 -7.17 -6.42
N LYS A 91 -0.91 -7.57 -7.68
CA LYS A 91 0.18 -7.81 -8.63
C LYS A 91 0.37 -6.55 -9.47
N VAL A 92 1.47 -5.85 -9.25
CA VAL A 92 1.85 -4.59 -9.90
C VAL A 92 2.86 -4.89 -11.00
N THR A 93 2.48 -4.70 -12.26
CA THR A 93 3.40 -4.75 -13.40
C THR A 93 3.89 -3.34 -13.70
N TYR A 94 5.20 -3.13 -13.79
CA TYR A 94 5.78 -1.80 -13.94
C TYR A 94 6.99 -1.78 -14.90
N ASP A 95 7.29 -0.59 -15.40
CA ASP A 95 8.44 -0.31 -16.25
C ASP A 95 9.61 0.21 -15.36
N PRO A 96 10.66 -0.59 -15.16
CA PRO A 96 11.76 -0.22 -14.29
C PRO A 96 12.59 0.96 -14.81
N SER A 97 12.41 1.38 -16.06
CA SER A 97 13.03 2.59 -16.58
C SER A 97 12.30 3.87 -16.16
N GLN A 98 11.04 3.77 -15.71
CA GLN A 98 10.21 4.89 -15.28
C GLN A 98 10.02 4.97 -13.75
N ILE A 99 9.99 3.81 -13.09
CA ILE A 99 9.85 3.73 -11.64
C ILE A 99 10.64 2.54 -11.11
N SER A 100 11.44 2.75 -10.06
CA SER A 100 12.22 1.68 -9.44
C SER A 100 11.37 0.85 -8.47
N TYR A 101 11.82 -0.37 -8.17
CA TYR A 101 11.20 -1.20 -7.12
C TYR A 101 11.19 -0.49 -5.76
N SER A 102 12.28 0.22 -5.40
CA SER A 102 12.36 0.99 -4.16
C SER A 102 11.38 2.18 -4.14
N ASP A 103 11.07 2.80 -5.29
CA ASP A 103 10.04 3.84 -5.36
C ASP A 103 8.63 3.26 -5.19
N LEU A 104 8.37 2.06 -5.74
CA LEU A 104 7.11 1.35 -5.47
C LEU A 104 6.97 1.05 -3.97
N LEU A 105 8.02 0.57 -3.31
CA LEU A 105 8.01 0.35 -1.85
C LEU A 105 7.82 1.66 -1.08
N ARG A 106 8.40 2.77 -1.55
CA ARG A 106 8.18 4.08 -0.94
C ARG A 106 6.72 4.50 -1.01
N VAL A 107 6.06 4.34 -2.15
CA VAL A 107 4.61 4.58 -2.29
C VAL A 107 3.82 3.63 -1.38
N PHE A 108 4.18 2.35 -1.34
CA PHE A 108 3.54 1.34 -0.52
C PHE A 108 3.51 1.72 0.97
N PHE A 109 4.67 2.07 1.54
CA PHE A 109 4.80 2.46 2.94
C PHE A 109 4.26 3.86 3.25
N SER A 110 4.21 4.76 2.25
CA SER A 110 3.77 6.14 2.47
C SER A 110 2.25 6.30 2.46
N VAL A 111 1.56 5.62 1.54
CA VAL A 111 0.16 5.93 1.26
C VAL A 111 -0.76 4.72 1.14
N ALA A 112 -0.24 3.54 0.79
CA ALA A 112 -1.10 2.39 0.53
C ALA A 112 -1.69 1.79 1.82
N HIS A 113 -0.90 1.78 2.91
CA HIS A 113 -1.31 1.18 4.18
C HIS A 113 -0.54 1.75 5.37
N ASP A 114 -0.94 1.36 6.58
CA ASP A 114 -0.18 1.57 7.82
C ASP A 114 0.60 0.28 8.15
N PRO A 115 1.95 0.29 8.05
CA PRO A 115 2.77 -0.91 8.22
C PRO A 115 2.91 -1.35 9.68
N THR A 116 2.31 -0.64 10.64
CA THR A 116 2.37 -0.97 12.08
C THR A 116 1.21 -1.85 12.54
N GLN A 117 0.21 -2.09 11.66
CA GLN A 117 -1.00 -2.83 12.00
C GLN A 117 -0.83 -4.33 11.72
N LEU A 118 -0.77 -5.12 12.77
CA LEU A 118 -0.63 -6.58 12.68
C LEU A 118 -1.98 -7.24 12.39
N ASN A 119 -2.06 -8.03 11.31
CA ASN A 119 -3.24 -8.78 10.90
C ASN A 119 -4.52 -7.94 10.83
N ARG A 120 -4.38 -6.69 10.41
CA ARG A 120 -5.48 -5.77 10.19
C ARG A 120 -5.03 -4.58 9.36
N GLN A 121 -5.99 -3.81 8.84
CA GLN A 121 -5.73 -2.51 8.25
C GLN A 121 -6.96 -1.61 8.40
N GLY A 122 -6.83 -0.54 9.19
CA GLY A 122 -7.98 0.33 9.49
C GLY A 122 -9.14 -0.45 10.11
N PRO A 123 -10.34 -0.44 9.47
CA PRO A 123 -11.50 -1.18 9.98
C PRO A 123 -11.41 -2.69 9.76
N ASP A 124 -10.60 -3.15 8.79
CA ASP A 124 -10.54 -4.53 8.38
C ASP A 124 -9.66 -5.35 9.33
N VAL A 125 -10.18 -6.44 9.87
CA VAL A 125 -9.52 -7.32 10.84
C VAL A 125 -9.43 -8.72 10.30
N GLY A 126 -8.24 -9.32 10.35
CA GLY A 126 -7.97 -10.67 9.91
C GLY A 126 -6.60 -10.80 9.23
N SER A 127 -6.06 -12.03 9.20
CA SER A 127 -4.76 -12.33 8.61
C SER A 127 -4.70 -12.03 7.11
N GLN A 128 -5.84 -12.01 6.42
CA GLN A 128 -5.96 -11.66 5.00
C GLN A 128 -5.65 -10.18 4.74
N TYR A 129 -5.73 -9.32 5.75
CA TYR A 129 -5.41 -7.88 5.64
C TYR A 129 -4.02 -7.53 6.16
N ARG A 130 -3.16 -8.52 6.42
CA ARG A 130 -1.80 -8.29 6.90
C ARG A 130 -0.91 -7.64 5.84
N SER A 131 0.12 -6.93 6.29
CA SER A 131 1.11 -6.31 5.42
C SER A 131 2.19 -7.32 5.00
N VAL A 132 2.38 -7.51 3.68
CA VAL A 132 3.37 -8.44 3.13
C VAL A 132 4.00 -7.89 1.84
N ILE A 133 5.29 -8.09 1.71
CA ILE A 133 6.06 -7.97 0.46
C ILE A 133 6.45 -9.39 0.03
N PHE A 134 5.97 -9.84 -1.11
CA PHE A 134 6.32 -11.14 -1.71
C PHE A 134 7.45 -10.92 -2.71
N TYR A 135 8.67 -11.32 -2.35
CA TYR A 135 9.85 -11.12 -3.21
C TYR A 135 10.06 -12.27 -4.20
N SER A 136 10.46 -11.94 -5.41
CA SER A 136 10.72 -12.91 -6.50
C SER A 136 12.20 -13.25 -6.66
N ASN A 137 13.10 -12.45 -6.06
CA ASN A 137 14.54 -12.65 -6.14
C ASN A 137 15.25 -12.04 -4.92
N GLU A 138 16.54 -12.35 -4.74
CA GLU A 138 17.30 -11.90 -3.58
C GLU A 138 17.47 -10.37 -3.54
N THR A 139 17.63 -9.71 -4.70
CA THR A 139 17.74 -8.25 -4.77
C THR A 139 16.48 -7.55 -4.25
N GLU A 140 15.28 -8.05 -4.57
CA GLU A 140 14.03 -7.53 -4.03
C GLU A 140 13.94 -7.74 -2.51
N LYS A 141 14.34 -8.93 -2.03
CA LYS A 141 14.36 -9.25 -0.61
C LYS A 141 15.27 -8.32 0.16
N GLU A 142 16.53 -8.20 -0.28
CA GLU A 142 17.51 -7.32 0.34
C GLU A 142 17.05 -5.86 0.34
N THR A 143 16.50 -5.38 -0.78
CA THR A 143 15.96 -4.02 -0.90
C THR A 143 14.82 -3.79 0.08
N ALA A 144 13.86 -4.72 0.16
CA ALA A 144 12.72 -4.60 1.06
C ALA A 144 13.15 -4.61 2.54
N GLN A 145 14.02 -5.54 2.93
CA GLN A 145 14.51 -5.66 4.30
C GLN A 145 15.34 -4.44 4.71
N ALA A 146 16.24 -3.98 3.84
CA ALA A 146 17.07 -2.82 4.12
C ALA A 146 16.25 -1.53 4.19
N TYR A 147 15.21 -1.39 3.34
CA TYR A 147 14.33 -0.23 3.40
C TYR A 147 13.47 -0.24 4.67
N ILE A 148 12.93 -1.39 5.09
CA ILE A 148 12.24 -1.53 6.37
C ILE A 148 13.16 -1.15 7.54
N ALA A 149 14.41 -1.63 7.52
CA ALA A 149 15.40 -1.30 8.55
C ALA A 149 15.75 0.21 8.55
N GLN A 150 15.82 0.87 7.38
CA GLN A 150 15.97 2.31 7.27
C GLN A 150 14.76 3.03 7.88
N LEU A 151 13.54 2.67 7.48
CA LEU A 151 12.31 3.30 7.95
C LEU A 151 12.12 3.15 9.46
N SER A 152 12.45 2.00 10.03
CA SER A 152 12.38 1.73 11.47
C SER A 152 13.27 2.65 12.31
N LYS A 153 14.31 3.23 11.71
CA LYS A 153 15.24 4.18 12.38
C LYS A 153 14.76 5.63 12.30
N THR A 154 13.78 5.93 11.45
CA THR A 154 13.35 7.32 11.20
C THR A 154 12.37 7.85 12.23
N GLY A 155 11.67 6.97 12.95
CA GLY A 155 10.60 7.35 13.87
C GLY A 155 9.33 7.92 13.19
N VAL A 156 9.18 7.75 11.87
CA VAL A 156 8.01 8.26 11.13
C VAL A 156 6.74 7.48 11.41
N PHE A 157 6.87 6.24 11.90
CA PHE A 157 5.74 5.40 12.28
C PHE A 157 5.55 5.39 13.80
N SER A 158 4.30 5.28 14.25
CA SER A 158 3.93 5.26 15.67
C SER A 158 4.30 3.95 16.39
N GLY A 159 4.67 2.92 15.67
CA GLY A 159 5.01 1.59 16.17
C GLY A 159 5.99 0.84 15.28
N PRO A 160 6.35 -0.38 15.65
CA PRO A 160 7.24 -1.21 14.83
C PRO A 160 6.57 -1.57 13.49
N ILE A 161 7.36 -1.62 12.43
CA ILE A 161 6.92 -2.13 11.13
C ILE A 161 6.74 -3.64 11.25
N VAL A 162 5.52 -4.13 10.99
CA VAL A 162 5.16 -5.55 11.03
C VAL A 162 5.03 -6.19 9.64
N THR A 163 5.42 -5.47 8.60
CA THR A 163 5.40 -5.96 7.23
C THR A 163 6.29 -7.18 7.08
N GLN A 164 5.72 -8.29 6.62
CA GLN A 164 6.45 -9.51 6.32
C GLN A 164 7.16 -9.40 4.98
N VAL A 165 8.38 -9.96 4.87
CA VAL A 165 9.10 -10.11 3.60
C VAL A 165 9.31 -11.59 3.38
N VAL A 166 8.53 -12.17 2.45
CA VAL A 166 8.45 -13.62 2.23
C VAL A 166 8.63 -13.96 0.75
N PRO A 167 9.10 -15.17 0.42
CA PRO A 167 9.26 -15.57 -0.98
C PRO A 167 7.90 -15.58 -1.69
N PHE A 168 7.90 -15.08 -2.93
CA PHE A 168 6.76 -15.22 -3.83
C PHE A 168 6.69 -16.66 -4.35
N VAL A 169 5.54 -17.28 -4.16
CA VAL A 169 5.27 -18.62 -4.69
C VAL A 169 4.26 -18.56 -5.82
N GLN A 170 3.09 -17.96 -5.56
CA GLN A 170 2.01 -17.90 -6.53
C GLN A 170 1.08 -16.71 -6.23
N PHE A 171 0.51 -16.14 -7.29
CA PHE A 171 -0.56 -15.15 -7.23
C PHE A 171 -1.80 -15.72 -7.92
N TYR A 172 -2.95 -15.58 -7.27
CA TYR A 172 -4.25 -15.95 -7.79
C TYR A 172 -5.07 -14.67 -7.97
N ALA A 173 -5.48 -14.37 -9.20
CA ALA A 173 -6.33 -13.21 -9.46
C ALA A 173 -7.66 -13.35 -8.70
N ALA A 174 -8.11 -12.27 -8.08
CA ALA A 174 -9.43 -12.21 -7.50
C ALA A 174 -10.49 -12.14 -8.62
N GLU A 175 -11.71 -12.38 -8.23
CA GLU A 175 -12.89 -12.40 -9.09
C GLU A 175 -13.04 -11.04 -9.82
N ASP A 176 -13.64 -11.06 -11.00
CA ASP A 176 -13.74 -9.88 -11.87
C ASP A 176 -14.42 -8.68 -11.20
N TYR A 177 -15.40 -8.93 -10.33
CA TYR A 177 -16.09 -7.86 -9.61
C TYR A 177 -15.20 -7.11 -8.60
N HIS A 178 -14.05 -7.66 -8.23
CA HIS A 178 -13.05 -6.97 -7.41
C HIS A 178 -12.08 -6.09 -8.21
N GLN A 179 -11.99 -6.29 -9.51
CA GLN A 179 -11.07 -5.53 -10.34
C GLN A 179 -11.61 -4.11 -10.57
N ASN A 180 -10.73 -3.09 -10.46
CA ASN A 180 -11.11 -1.67 -10.58
C ASN A 180 -12.22 -1.22 -9.60
N TYR A 181 -12.34 -1.87 -8.45
CA TYR A 181 -13.48 -1.69 -7.57
C TYR A 181 -13.67 -0.24 -7.14
N LEU A 182 -12.60 0.43 -6.69
CA LEU A 182 -12.68 1.83 -6.28
C LEU A 182 -13.21 2.73 -7.40
N ALA A 183 -12.72 2.57 -8.64
CA ALA A 183 -13.13 3.41 -9.76
C ALA A 183 -14.64 3.27 -10.09
N ASN A 184 -15.20 2.09 -9.83
CA ASN A 184 -16.60 1.79 -10.11
C ASN A 184 -17.55 2.05 -8.92
N HIS A 185 -17.01 2.37 -7.71
CA HIS A 185 -17.79 2.46 -6.48
C HIS A 185 -17.39 3.65 -5.59
N THR A 186 -17.11 4.80 -6.21
CA THR A 186 -16.64 6.01 -5.49
C THR A 186 -17.62 6.58 -4.49
N ASP A 187 -18.90 6.25 -4.62
CA ASP A 187 -20.00 6.67 -3.76
C ASP A 187 -20.19 5.77 -2.52
N GLN A 188 -19.53 4.62 -2.48
CA GLN A 188 -19.64 3.73 -1.32
C GLN A 188 -18.93 4.34 -0.09
N PRO A 189 -19.59 4.34 1.09
CA PRO A 189 -19.01 4.90 2.31
C PRO A 189 -17.64 4.32 2.66
N TYR A 190 -17.44 3.00 2.53
CA TYR A 190 -16.16 2.36 2.78
C TYR A 190 -15.04 2.98 1.92
N ILE A 191 -15.27 3.09 0.60
CA ILE A 191 -14.33 3.67 -0.36
C ILE A 191 -14.06 5.15 -0.03
N ALA A 192 -15.12 5.91 0.23
CA ALA A 192 -15.02 7.34 0.53
C ALA A 192 -14.16 7.62 1.78
N PHE A 193 -14.33 6.80 2.84
CA PHE A 193 -13.62 7.01 4.11
C PHE A 193 -12.25 6.36 4.17
N ASN A 194 -12.03 5.20 3.53
CA ASN A 194 -10.80 4.43 3.70
C ASN A 194 -9.85 4.52 2.49
N ASP A 195 -10.35 4.62 1.26
CA ASP A 195 -9.53 4.46 0.07
C ASP A 195 -9.30 5.76 -0.72
N LEU A 196 -10.33 6.60 -0.93
CA LEU A 196 -10.14 7.90 -1.58
C LEU A 196 -9.09 8.79 -0.87
N PRO A 197 -9.00 8.81 0.47
CA PRO A 197 -7.92 9.54 1.15
C PRO A 197 -6.51 9.06 0.79
N LYS A 198 -6.33 7.79 0.40
CA LYS A 198 -5.03 7.26 -0.05
C LYS A 198 -4.62 7.91 -1.37
N LEU A 199 -5.55 8.03 -2.33
CA LEU A 199 -5.28 8.71 -3.61
C LEU A 199 -4.94 10.19 -3.42
N LYS A 200 -5.67 10.87 -2.54
CA LYS A 200 -5.36 12.27 -2.20
C LYS A 200 -3.96 12.40 -1.59
N ARG A 201 -3.57 11.50 -0.69
CA ARG A 201 -2.20 11.47 -0.14
C ARG A 201 -1.15 11.17 -1.20
N LEU A 202 -1.43 10.23 -2.13
CA LEU A 202 -0.53 9.95 -3.25
C LEU A 202 -0.28 11.20 -4.08
N GLN A 203 -1.34 11.91 -4.48
CA GLN A 203 -1.23 13.16 -5.25
C GLN A 203 -0.45 14.24 -4.51
N GLN A 204 -0.67 14.38 -3.20
CA GLN A 204 0.00 15.39 -2.38
C GLN A 204 1.48 15.07 -2.11
N GLN A 205 1.80 13.81 -1.79
CA GLN A 205 3.16 13.41 -1.41
C GLN A 205 4.04 13.08 -2.61
N PHE A 206 3.44 12.64 -3.73
CA PHE A 206 4.14 12.22 -4.93
C PHE A 206 3.59 12.85 -6.20
N PRO A 207 3.51 14.20 -6.30
CA PRO A 207 2.89 14.88 -7.45
C PRO A 207 3.57 14.55 -8.78
N THR A 208 4.87 14.25 -8.78
CA THR A 208 5.63 13.87 -9.98
C THR A 208 5.35 12.44 -10.43
N LEU A 209 5.02 11.54 -9.50
CA LEU A 209 4.67 10.14 -9.77
C LEU A 209 3.17 9.94 -9.99
N TYR A 210 2.32 10.86 -9.52
CA TYR A 210 0.87 10.75 -9.69
C TYR A 210 0.46 10.87 -11.15
N ARG A 211 -0.45 10.00 -11.58
CA ARG A 211 -1.22 10.11 -12.84
C ARG A 211 -2.71 9.97 -12.56
N GLU A 212 -3.53 10.60 -13.40
CA GLU A 212 -5.00 10.42 -13.43
C GLU A 212 -5.38 9.08 -14.04
#